data_d09b3dbe67da3e33034702ff7d2501f8
#
_entry.id   d09b3dbe67da3e33034702ff7d2501f8
#
_cell.length_a   1.000
_cell.length_b   1.000
_cell.length_c   1.000
_cell.angle_alpha   90.00
_cell.angle_beta   90.00
_cell.angle_gamma   90.00
#
_symmetry.space_group_name_H-M   'P 1'
#
loop_
_entity.id
_entity.type
_entity.pdbx_description
1 polymer ?
#
loop_
_entity_poly.entity_id
_entity_poly.type
_entity_poly.pdbx_seq_one_letter_code
_entity_poly.pdbx_strand_id
1 'polypeptide(L)'
;MFHGKLHHVGVIVPDAQRVEELCRLCGVTPGRRQYVPEYQADCIFSHGPGAAIEFIIPGGGKLAKFNNGNGGLHHIAIEVEDLKAATADLAGDGVRLLEESPVDAGALWINFLPPIFSRGVIIEYVQAKK
;
A
#
# COMPACT_ATOMS: atom_id res chain seq x y z
N MET A 1 -5.61 -14.62 17.40
CA MET A 1 -5.86 -13.91 16.12
C MET A 1 -5.28 -12.51 16.18
N PHE A 2 -4.56 -12.10 15.18
CA PHE A 2 -4.03 -10.75 15.13
C PHE A 2 -5.14 -9.73 14.87
N HIS A 3 -4.86 -8.46 15.20
CA HIS A 3 -5.75 -7.35 14.92
C HIS A 3 -5.08 -6.42 13.91
N GLY A 4 -5.85 -5.99 12.93
CA GLY A 4 -5.39 -5.07 11.91
C GLY A 4 -6.21 -3.80 11.89
N LYS A 5 -5.59 -2.71 11.45
CA LYS A 5 -6.31 -1.47 11.17
C LYS A 5 -5.86 -0.92 9.83
N LEU A 6 -6.73 -0.18 9.18
CA LEU A 6 -6.38 0.40 7.89
C LEU A 6 -5.26 1.43 8.07
N HIS A 7 -4.15 1.21 7.39
CA HIS A 7 -3.01 2.13 7.40
C HIS A 7 -3.12 3.13 6.25
N HIS A 8 -3.36 2.61 5.05
CA HIS A 8 -3.55 3.46 3.88
C HIS A 8 -4.25 2.72 2.75
N VAL A 9 -4.68 3.49 1.78
CA VAL A 9 -5.22 2.99 0.50
C VAL A 9 -4.29 3.50 -0.59
N GLY A 10 -3.83 2.60 -1.46
CA GLY A 10 -2.98 2.98 -2.59
C GLY A 10 -3.81 3.29 -3.82
N VAL A 11 -3.54 4.45 -4.42
CA VAL A 11 -4.24 4.93 -5.62
C VAL A 11 -3.20 5.30 -6.66
N ILE A 12 -3.29 4.68 -7.84
CA ILE A 12 -2.40 5.03 -8.96
C ILE A 12 -3.02 6.17 -9.74
N VAL A 13 -2.24 7.22 -9.97
CA VAL A 13 -2.66 8.38 -10.74
C VAL A 13 -1.59 8.69 -11.80
N PRO A 14 -1.97 9.24 -12.95
CA PRO A 14 -1.01 9.43 -14.05
C PRO A 14 0.00 10.55 -13.83
N ASP A 15 -0.32 11.55 -13.02
CA ASP A 15 0.55 12.72 -12.86
C ASP A 15 0.26 13.47 -11.55
N ALA A 16 1.15 14.42 -11.23
CA ALA A 16 1.05 15.20 -9.99
C ALA A 16 -0.18 16.11 -9.96
N GLN A 17 -0.67 16.55 -11.11
CA GLN A 17 -1.87 17.39 -11.17
C GLN A 17 -3.10 16.63 -10.65
N ARG A 18 -3.19 15.34 -10.98
CA ARG A 18 -4.29 14.48 -10.50
C ARG A 18 -4.20 14.29 -8.98
N VAL A 19 -2.99 14.25 -8.43
CA VAL A 19 -2.84 14.19 -6.97
C VAL A 19 -3.45 15.43 -6.31
N GLU A 20 -3.16 16.62 -6.84
CA GLU A 20 -3.72 17.85 -6.29
C GLU A 20 -5.25 17.89 -6.40
N GLU A 21 -5.79 17.45 -7.53
CA GLU A 21 -7.23 17.38 -7.74
C GLU A 21 -7.91 16.46 -6.72
N LEU A 22 -7.36 15.24 -6.55
CA LEU A 22 -7.92 14.28 -5.62
C LEU A 22 -7.78 14.73 -4.17
N CYS A 23 -6.67 15.34 -3.80
CA CYS A 23 -6.50 15.90 -2.46
C CYS A 23 -7.57 16.94 -2.16
N ARG A 24 -7.88 17.80 -3.13
CA ARG A 24 -8.93 18.82 -2.96
C ARG A 24 -10.30 18.17 -2.81
N LEU A 25 -10.60 17.16 -3.66
CA LEU A 25 -11.88 16.48 -3.61
C LEU A 25 -12.09 15.68 -2.32
N CYS A 26 -11.01 15.15 -1.77
CA CYS A 26 -11.06 14.36 -0.53
C CYS A 26 -10.89 15.21 0.72
N GLY A 27 -10.51 16.48 0.58
CA GLY A 27 -10.26 17.36 1.73
C GLY A 27 -9.00 16.96 2.50
N VAL A 28 -7.99 16.42 1.81
CA VAL A 28 -6.72 15.99 2.43
C VAL A 28 -5.57 16.82 1.88
N THR A 29 -4.49 16.89 2.65
CA THR A 29 -3.28 17.62 2.28
C THR A 29 -2.21 16.63 1.82
N PRO A 30 -1.57 16.84 0.67
CA PRO A 30 -0.50 15.97 0.23
C PRO A 30 0.73 16.13 1.09
N GLY A 31 1.40 15.03 1.39
CA GLY A 31 2.65 15.02 2.08
C GLY A 31 3.83 15.11 1.12
N ARG A 32 4.96 14.63 1.57
CA ARG A 32 6.20 14.69 0.82
C ARG A 32 6.20 13.67 -0.33
N ARG A 33 6.63 14.11 -1.50
CA ARG A 33 6.84 13.25 -2.66
C ARG A 33 8.15 12.49 -2.49
N GLN A 34 8.10 11.17 -2.70
CA GLN A 34 9.26 10.29 -2.52
C GLN A 34 9.30 9.27 -3.64
N TYR A 35 10.44 9.17 -4.32
CA TYR A 35 10.63 8.16 -5.35
C TYR A 35 10.94 6.80 -4.71
N VAL A 36 10.24 5.76 -5.17
CA VAL A 36 10.43 4.39 -4.70
C VAL A 36 10.96 3.56 -5.87
N PRO A 37 12.27 3.26 -5.91
CA PRO A 37 12.87 2.56 -7.04
C PRO A 37 12.25 1.19 -7.33
N GLU A 38 11.86 0.45 -6.31
CA GLU A 38 11.27 -0.88 -6.44
C GLU A 38 9.97 -0.85 -7.23
N TYR A 39 9.24 0.26 -7.15
CA TYR A 39 7.98 0.45 -7.85
C TYR A 39 8.12 1.30 -9.12
N GLN A 40 9.30 1.88 -9.36
CA GLN A 40 9.52 2.84 -10.44
C GLN A 40 8.46 3.95 -10.41
N ALA A 41 8.20 4.48 -9.22
CA ALA A 41 7.10 5.43 -9.02
C ALA A 41 7.43 6.46 -7.94
N ASP A 42 6.83 7.62 -8.06
CA ASP A 42 6.77 8.59 -6.98
C ASP A 42 5.55 8.30 -6.12
N CYS A 43 5.75 8.31 -4.81
CA CYS A 43 4.68 8.05 -3.85
C CYS A 43 4.50 9.26 -2.94
N ILE A 44 3.25 9.63 -2.70
CA ILE A 44 2.88 10.76 -1.86
C ILE A 44 1.78 10.29 -0.90
N PHE A 45 2.07 10.31 0.40
CA PHE A 45 1.06 9.99 1.40
C PHE A 45 0.34 11.28 1.81
N SER A 46 -0.98 11.20 2.00
CA SER A 46 -1.73 12.31 2.54
C SER A 46 -1.40 12.51 4.02
N HIS A 47 -1.45 13.76 4.47
CA HIS A 47 -1.34 14.12 5.88
C HIS A 47 -2.73 14.24 6.51
N GLY A 48 -2.79 13.95 7.79
CA GLY A 48 -3.98 14.13 8.58
C GLY A 48 -4.23 12.94 9.51
N PRO A 49 -5.25 13.02 10.36
CA PRO A 49 -5.59 11.93 11.27
C PRO A 49 -6.21 10.77 10.50
N GLY A 50 -6.06 9.57 11.07
CA GLY A 50 -6.61 8.36 10.50
C GLY A 50 -5.77 7.78 9.38
N ALA A 51 -6.38 6.92 8.57
CA ALA A 51 -5.71 6.26 7.47
C ALA A 51 -5.34 7.25 6.36
N ALA A 52 -4.19 7.02 5.74
CA ALA A 52 -3.71 7.88 4.66
C ALA A 52 -4.18 7.38 3.30
N ILE A 53 -4.14 8.24 2.31
CA ILE A 53 -4.19 7.86 0.90
C ILE A 53 -2.76 7.93 0.39
N GLU A 54 -2.29 6.86 -0.22
CA GLU A 54 -1.00 6.85 -0.91
C GLU A 54 -1.24 7.07 -2.39
N PHE A 55 -0.84 8.22 -2.91
CA PHE A 55 -0.90 8.50 -4.34
C PHE A 55 0.36 7.98 -4.99
N ILE A 56 0.21 7.18 -6.03
CA ILE A 56 1.33 6.52 -6.73
C ILE A 56 1.35 7.04 -8.15
N ILE A 57 2.45 7.72 -8.53
CA ILE A 57 2.65 8.24 -9.87
C ILE A 57 3.69 7.36 -10.55
N PRO A 58 3.28 6.39 -11.40
CA PRO A 58 4.25 5.49 -12.01
C PRO A 58 5.05 6.19 -13.11
N GLY A 59 6.36 5.89 -13.13
CA GLY A 59 7.24 6.32 -14.20
C GLY A 59 7.42 5.27 -15.29
N GLY A 60 6.85 4.10 -15.10
CA GLY A 60 6.97 2.99 -16.04
C GLY A 60 6.61 1.67 -15.38
N GLY A 61 6.89 0.56 -16.06
CA GLY A 61 6.69 -0.77 -15.51
C GLY A 61 5.25 -1.19 -15.36
N LYS A 62 5.03 -2.16 -14.47
CA LYS A 62 3.71 -2.77 -14.28
C LYS A 62 2.67 -1.79 -13.74
N LEU A 63 3.08 -0.88 -12.86
CA LEU A 63 2.14 0.07 -12.27
C LEU A 63 1.59 1.04 -13.31
N ALA A 64 2.41 1.42 -14.29
CA ALA A 64 1.96 2.29 -15.37
C ALA A 64 0.90 1.63 -16.25
N LYS A 65 0.90 0.29 -16.29
CA LYS A 65 -0.05 -0.49 -17.10
C LYS A 65 -1.30 -0.88 -16.34
N PHE A 66 -1.33 -0.61 -15.04
CA PHE A 66 -2.44 -0.99 -14.18
C PHE A 66 -3.74 -0.40 -14.71
N ASN A 67 -4.78 -1.23 -14.79
CA ASN A 67 -6.09 -0.83 -15.27
C ASN A 67 -6.02 -0.18 -16.68
N ASN A 68 -5.27 -0.82 -17.58
CA ASN A 68 -5.05 -0.34 -18.95
C ASN A 68 -4.45 1.08 -19.01
N GLY A 69 -3.62 1.42 -18.02
CA GLY A 69 -2.99 2.73 -17.95
C GLY A 69 -3.86 3.82 -17.33
N ASN A 70 -5.08 3.51 -16.93
CA ASN A 70 -6.00 4.48 -16.35
C ASN A 70 -5.78 4.71 -14.84
N GLY A 71 -5.06 3.81 -14.18
CA GLY A 71 -4.87 3.89 -12.75
C GLY A 71 -6.13 3.57 -11.96
N GLY A 72 -6.21 4.12 -10.75
CA GLY A 72 -7.32 3.89 -9.82
C GLY A 72 -6.86 3.21 -8.55
N LEU A 73 -7.81 2.68 -7.78
CA LEU A 73 -7.51 1.96 -6.54
C LEU A 73 -6.61 0.76 -6.84
N HIS A 74 -5.49 0.68 -6.14
CA HIS A 74 -4.50 -0.38 -6.36
C HIS A 74 -4.48 -1.39 -5.22
N HIS A 75 -4.39 -0.92 -3.99
CA HIS A 75 -4.30 -1.81 -2.83
C HIS A 75 -4.82 -1.15 -1.57
N ILE A 76 -5.05 -1.99 -0.56
CA ILE A 76 -5.26 -1.51 0.80
C ILE A 76 -4.13 -2.05 1.67
N ALA A 77 -3.68 -1.25 2.63
CA ALA A 77 -2.63 -1.64 3.55
C ALA A 77 -3.19 -1.73 4.96
N ILE A 78 -2.95 -2.85 5.59
CA ILE A 78 -3.41 -3.15 6.94
C ILE A 78 -2.22 -3.12 7.89
N GLU A 79 -2.29 -2.27 8.89
CA GLU A 79 -1.25 -2.20 9.90
C GLU A 79 -1.50 -3.24 10.97
N VAL A 80 -0.45 -3.98 11.31
CA VAL A 80 -0.45 -4.96 12.38
C VAL A 80 0.67 -4.62 13.37
N GLU A 81 0.49 -5.00 14.62
CA GLU A 81 1.48 -4.71 15.65
C GLU A 81 2.75 -5.57 15.49
N ASP A 82 2.56 -6.84 15.10
CA ASP A 82 3.65 -7.80 14.90
C ASP A 82 3.37 -8.62 13.65
N LEU A 83 4.11 -8.31 12.58
CA LEU A 83 3.91 -8.94 11.28
C LEU A 83 4.27 -10.43 11.29
N LYS A 84 5.27 -10.83 12.08
CA LYS A 84 5.61 -12.23 12.21
C LYS A 84 4.49 -13.03 12.88
N ALA A 85 3.89 -12.47 13.92
CA ALA A 85 2.77 -13.10 14.59
C ALA A 85 1.55 -13.19 13.68
N ALA A 86 1.26 -12.12 12.92
CA ALA A 86 0.17 -12.14 11.95
C ALA A 86 0.40 -13.20 10.87
N THR A 87 1.64 -13.32 10.39
CA THR A 87 2.01 -14.34 9.41
C THR A 87 1.75 -15.75 9.94
N ALA A 88 2.09 -16.00 11.21
CA ALA A 88 1.86 -17.30 11.83
C ALA A 88 0.37 -17.59 11.98
N ASP A 89 -0.43 -16.60 12.39
CA ASP A 89 -1.88 -16.75 12.48
C ASP A 89 -2.50 -17.13 11.13
N LEU A 90 -2.08 -16.43 10.08
CA LEU A 90 -2.57 -16.70 8.73
C LEU A 90 -2.16 -18.09 8.25
N ALA A 91 -0.93 -18.50 8.56
CA ALA A 91 -0.44 -19.83 8.20
C ALA A 91 -1.29 -20.94 8.87
N GLY A 92 -1.78 -20.69 10.09
CA GLY A 92 -2.68 -21.60 10.76
C GLY A 92 -3.99 -21.82 10.02
N ASP A 93 -4.41 -20.84 9.23
CA ASP A 93 -5.60 -20.90 8.39
C ASP A 93 -5.30 -21.33 6.94
N GLY A 94 -4.06 -21.77 6.66
CA GLY A 94 -3.66 -22.19 5.33
C GLY A 94 -3.32 -21.04 4.38
N VAL A 95 -3.12 -19.83 4.91
CA VAL A 95 -2.83 -18.65 4.12
C VAL A 95 -1.34 -18.33 4.18
N ARG A 96 -0.71 -18.21 3.02
CA ARG A 96 0.71 -17.87 2.90
C ARG A 96 0.89 -16.49 2.31
N LEU A 97 1.72 -15.68 2.95
CA LEU A 97 2.09 -14.39 2.40
C LEU A 97 3.09 -14.56 1.24
N LEU A 98 3.24 -13.51 0.45
CA LEU A 98 4.07 -13.54 -0.75
C LEU A 98 5.54 -13.83 -0.45
N GLU A 99 6.08 -13.17 0.58
CA GLU A 99 7.48 -13.31 0.98
C GLU A 99 7.60 -14.20 2.23
N GLU A 100 8.68 -14.95 2.34
CA GLU A 100 8.91 -15.82 3.50
C GLU A 100 9.11 -15.03 4.79
N SER A 101 9.65 -13.83 4.67
CA SER A 101 9.86 -12.93 5.80
C SER A 101 9.55 -11.50 5.41
N PRO A 102 9.26 -10.63 6.40
CA PRO A 102 8.94 -9.25 6.11
C PRO A 102 10.04 -8.53 5.33
N VAL A 103 9.63 -7.65 4.43
CA VAL A 103 10.53 -6.88 3.57
C VAL A 103 10.73 -5.50 4.19
N ASP A 104 11.97 -5.03 4.17
CA ASP A 104 12.31 -3.68 4.64
C ASP A 104 11.82 -2.64 3.63
N ALA A 105 10.90 -1.79 4.05
CA ALA A 105 10.37 -0.72 3.22
C ALA A 105 10.54 0.65 3.92
N GLY A 106 11.75 0.91 4.39
CA GLY A 106 12.07 2.17 5.05
C GLY A 106 11.52 2.23 6.48
N ALA A 107 10.49 3.03 6.71
CA ALA A 107 9.88 3.17 8.03
C ALA A 107 8.99 1.98 8.41
N LEU A 108 8.74 1.07 7.47
CA LEU A 108 7.82 -0.05 7.65
C LEU A 108 8.50 -1.38 7.31
N TRP A 109 8.05 -2.44 7.98
CA TRP A 109 8.18 -3.81 7.50
C TRP A 109 6.90 -4.14 6.74
N ILE A 110 7.01 -4.77 5.58
CA ILE A 110 5.85 -5.06 4.74
C ILE A 110 5.86 -6.51 4.26
N ASN A 111 4.67 -6.99 3.92
CA ASN A 111 4.47 -8.22 3.16
C ASN A 111 3.11 -8.14 2.47
N PHE A 112 2.89 -8.99 1.50
CA PHE A 112 1.66 -8.95 0.70
C PHE A 112 0.90 -10.25 0.81
N LEU A 113 -0.43 -10.14 0.80
CA LEU A 113 -1.31 -11.29 0.66
C LEU A 113 -1.50 -11.57 -0.83
N PRO A 114 -1.17 -12.79 -1.30
CA PRO A 114 -1.46 -13.13 -2.70
C PRO A 114 -2.96 -13.01 -2.98
N PRO A 115 -3.34 -12.38 -4.12
CA PRO A 115 -4.76 -12.11 -4.42
C PRO A 115 -5.66 -13.34 -4.47
N ILE A 116 -5.09 -14.52 -4.66
CA ILE A 116 -5.88 -15.76 -4.65
C ILE A 116 -6.59 -15.98 -3.31
N PHE A 117 -6.02 -15.50 -2.20
CA PHE A 117 -6.62 -15.65 -0.87
C PHE A 117 -7.67 -14.57 -0.57
N SER A 118 -7.67 -13.46 -1.29
CA SER A 118 -8.53 -12.31 -1.05
C SER A 118 -9.50 -12.03 -2.19
N ARG A 119 -9.64 -12.98 -3.10
CA ARG A 119 -10.53 -12.86 -4.27
C ARG A 119 -10.20 -11.67 -5.15
N GLY A 120 -8.89 -11.43 -5.35
CA GLY A 120 -8.41 -10.41 -6.24
C GLY A 120 -8.11 -9.05 -5.60
N VAL A 121 -8.40 -8.88 -4.30
CA VAL A 121 -8.06 -7.65 -3.60
C VAL A 121 -6.58 -7.68 -3.23
N ILE A 122 -5.82 -6.66 -3.63
CA ILE A 122 -4.41 -6.56 -3.26
C ILE A 122 -4.33 -6.02 -1.84
N ILE A 123 -3.80 -6.81 -0.93
CA ILE A 123 -3.66 -6.46 0.48
C ILE A 123 -2.19 -6.46 0.87
N GLU A 124 -1.74 -5.34 1.42
CA GLU A 124 -0.41 -5.18 1.99
C GLU A 124 -0.51 -5.18 3.50
N TYR A 125 0.33 -5.96 4.18
CA TYR A 125 0.45 -5.89 5.63
C TYR A 125 1.66 -5.06 5.98
N VAL A 126 1.51 -4.13 6.91
CA VAL A 126 2.60 -3.25 7.33
C VAL A 126 2.75 -3.27 8.85
N GLN A 127 4.00 -3.15 9.29
CA GLN A 127 4.35 -2.99 10.69
C GLN A 127 5.28 -1.81 10.81
N ALA A 128 4.95 -0.84 11.66
CA ALA A 128 5.82 0.30 11.90
C ALA A 128 7.11 -0.14 12.59
N LYS A 129 8.23 0.38 12.13
CA LYS A 129 9.51 0.19 12.82
C LYS A 129 9.58 1.11 14.01
N LYS A 130 10.16 0.59 15.05
CA LYS A 130 10.33 1.37 16.29
C LYS A 130 11.65 2.14 16.29
#